data_ef32f01f5fb197de1266ceb48ce17885
#
_entry.id   ef32f01f5fb197de1266ceb48ce17885
#
_cell.length_a   1.000
_cell.length_b   1.000
_cell.length_c   1.000
_cell.angle_alpha   90.00
_cell.angle_beta   90.00
_cell.angle_gamma   90.00
#
_symmetry.space_group_name_H-M   'P 1'
#
loop_
_entity.id
_entity.type
_entity.pdbx_description
1 polymer ?
#
loop_
_entity_poly.entity_id
_entity_poly.type
_entity_poly.pdbx_seq_one_letter_code
_entity_poly.pdbx_strand_id
1 'polypeptide(L)'
;MCPFDPYSPVSADFRDSINARISSFLDNERRGIDAIGTELSPVLDAARDYTGGGKRLRPAFCYWGHVAAAGQPVAPSGLLQAAGSLEFLHVSALVHDDLIDHSNTRRGLPSAHRRFEAAHVTAHGDGSAEQFGFDVAILLGDLLLMWSSQMFTSAPVEADRLAAAIPLFDAMRTEVTCGQVLDVTSQSGMA
;
A
#
# COMPACT_ATOMS: atom_id res chain seq x y z
N MET A 1 -2.71 -9.59 28.06
CA MET A 1 -1.98 -8.33 28.18
C MET A 1 -1.86 -7.76 26.78
N CYS A 2 -2.15 -6.45 26.57
CA CYS A 2 -1.98 -5.82 25.26
C CYS A 2 -0.51 -5.91 24.85
N PRO A 3 -0.17 -6.39 23.63
CA PRO A 3 1.23 -6.40 23.21
C PRO A 3 1.77 -5.00 22.96
N PHE A 4 0.89 -3.99 22.88
CA PHE A 4 1.27 -2.59 22.60
C PHE A 4 0.68 -1.65 23.65
N ASP A 5 1.37 -0.53 23.89
CA ASP A 5 0.96 0.52 24.81
C ASP A 5 -0.05 1.47 24.16
N PRO A 6 -1.28 1.60 24.71
CA PRO A 6 -2.27 2.53 24.16
C PRO A 6 -1.88 4.02 24.30
N TYR A 7 -0.97 4.35 25.21
CA TYR A 7 -0.44 5.71 25.35
C TYR A 7 0.70 6.01 24.37
N SER A 8 1.16 4.98 23.64
CA SER A 8 2.15 5.10 22.56
C SER A 8 1.67 4.31 21.33
N PRO A 9 0.56 4.73 20.70
CA PRO A 9 -0.20 3.93 19.73
C PRO A 9 0.56 3.61 18.44
N VAL A 10 1.63 4.34 18.14
CA VAL A 10 2.54 4.12 17.01
C VAL A 10 3.98 3.89 17.50
N SER A 11 4.14 3.16 18.61
CA SER A 11 5.45 2.77 19.16
C SER A 11 6.33 2.07 18.10
N ALA A 12 7.62 1.98 18.37
CA ALA A 12 8.54 1.24 17.50
C ALA A 12 8.07 -0.21 17.31
N ASP A 13 7.74 -0.90 18.38
CA ASP A 13 7.29 -2.31 18.36
C ASP A 13 6.02 -2.49 17.52
N PHE A 14 5.07 -1.55 17.59
CA PHE A 14 3.88 -1.58 16.74
C PHE A 14 4.25 -1.42 15.25
N ARG A 15 5.07 -0.41 14.93
CA ARG A 15 5.51 -0.19 13.54
C ARG A 15 6.28 -1.36 12.99
N ASP A 16 7.18 -1.95 13.78
CA ASP A 16 7.98 -3.12 13.39
C ASP A 16 7.11 -4.35 13.17
N SER A 17 6.06 -4.53 13.97
CA SER A 17 5.08 -5.59 13.78
C SER A 17 4.30 -5.43 12.46
N ILE A 18 3.89 -4.22 12.10
CA ILE A 18 3.26 -3.92 10.80
C ILE A 18 4.25 -4.14 9.66
N ASN A 19 5.48 -3.62 9.79
CA ASN A 19 6.53 -3.79 8.78
C ASN A 19 6.83 -5.26 8.51
N ALA A 20 6.88 -6.08 9.54
CA ALA A 20 7.10 -7.52 9.42
C ALA A 20 5.96 -8.21 8.63
N ARG A 21 4.70 -7.79 8.81
CA ARG A 21 3.56 -8.33 8.03
C ARG A 21 3.64 -7.93 6.56
N ILE A 22 3.95 -6.67 6.27
CA ILE A 22 4.14 -6.17 4.90
C ILE A 22 5.30 -6.91 4.23
N SER A 23 6.44 -7.02 4.89
CA SER A 23 7.61 -7.72 4.36
C SER A 23 7.33 -9.20 4.07
N SER A 24 6.70 -9.90 5.02
CA SER A 24 6.33 -11.31 4.85
C SER A 24 5.35 -11.51 3.69
N PHE A 25 4.40 -10.60 3.49
CA PHE A 25 3.49 -10.64 2.36
C PHE A 25 4.27 -10.48 1.04
N LEU A 26 5.13 -9.46 0.92
CA LEU A 26 5.95 -9.23 -0.28
C LEU A 26 6.92 -10.38 -0.57
N ASP A 27 7.48 -11.03 0.47
CA ASP A 27 8.33 -12.22 0.30
C ASP A 27 7.56 -13.43 -0.24
N ASN A 28 6.27 -13.54 0.11
CA ASN A 28 5.39 -14.56 -0.45
C ASN A 28 5.04 -14.28 -1.91
N GLU A 29 4.72 -13.02 -2.24
CA GLU A 29 4.39 -12.59 -3.61
C GLU A 29 5.59 -12.72 -4.56
N ARG A 30 6.82 -12.50 -4.06
CA ARG A 30 8.06 -12.65 -4.86
C ARG A 30 8.13 -13.98 -5.59
N ARG A 31 7.76 -15.07 -4.91
CA ARG A 31 7.82 -16.41 -5.52
C ARG A 31 6.89 -16.57 -6.72
N GLY A 32 5.71 -15.98 -6.63
CA GLY A 32 4.74 -15.98 -7.73
C GLY A 32 5.20 -15.09 -8.89
N ILE A 33 5.72 -13.92 -8.56
CA ILE A 33 6.22 -12.93 -9.56
C ILE A 33 7.45 -13.46 -10.28
N ASP A 34 8.42 -14.03 -9.57
CA ASP A 34 9.63 -14.62 -10.17
C ASP A 34 9.30 -15.79 -11.10
N ALA A 35 8.19 -16.50 -10.85
CA ALA A 35 7.69 -17.56 -11.74
C ALA A 35 7.04 -17.02 -13.02
N ILE A 36 6.55 -15.77 -13.02
CA ILE A 36 6.02 -15.08 -14.21
C ILE A 36 7.17 -14.54 -15.06
N GLY A 37 8.16 -13.89 -14.43
CA GLY A 37 9.33 -13.36 -15.11
C GLY A 37 10.25 -12.61 -14.14
N THR A 38 11.56 -12.86 -14.23
CA THR A 38 12.58 -12.22 -13.38
C THR A 38 12.72 -10.72 -13.64
N GLU A 39 12.28 -10.27 -14.82
CA GLU A 39 12.25 -8.87 -15.24
C GLU A 39 11.29 -8.02 -14.37
N LEU A 40 10.39 -8.66 -13.62
CA LEU A 40 9.46 -8.00 -12.71
C LEU A 40 10.09 -7.65 -11.34
N SER A 41 11.30 -8.14 -11.04
CA SER A 41 12.00 -7.86 -9.78
C SER A 41 12.08 -6.36 -9.45
N PRO A 42 12.36 -5.42 -10.40
CA PRO A 42 12.39 -3.99 -10.10
C PRO A 42 11.04 -3.42 -9.62
N VAL A 43 9.93 -3.99 -10.08
CA VAL A 43 8.57 -3.58 -9.65
C VAL A 43 8.33 -3.99 -8.21
N LEU A 44 8.71 -5.23 -7.84
CA LEU A 44 8.60 -5.71 -6.47
C LEU A 44 9.52 -4.95 -5.51
N ASP A 45 10.74 -4.62 -5.95
CA ASP A 45 11.69 -3.83 -5.17
C ASP A 45 11.14 -2.40 -4.95
N ALA A 46 10.53 -1.79 -5.96
CA ALA A 46 9.84 -0.51 -5.83
C ALA A 46 8.68 -0.59 -4.83
N ALA A 47 7.83 -1.63 -4.93
CA ALA A 47 6.74 -1.86 -3.97
C ALA A 47 7.27 -1.95 -2.53
N ARG A 48 8.38 -2.65 -2.30
CA ARG A 48 9.02 -2.79 -0.99
C ARG A 48 9.55 -1.45 -0.48
N ASP A 49 10.24 -0.69 -1.31
CA ASP A 49 10.81 0.59 -0.94
C ASP A 49 9.72 1.62 -0.59
N TYR A 50 8.66 1.72 -1.41
CA TYR A 50 7.57 2.69 -1.18
C TYR A 50 6.65 2.28 -0.03
N THR A 51 6.48 0.99 0.26
CA THR A 51 5.77 0.52 1.45
C THR A 51 6.66 0.49 2.70
N GLY A 52 7.96 0.61 2.54
CA GLY A 52 8.92 0.70 3.64
C GLY A 52 8.79 2.02 4.42
N GLY A 53 8.91 1.97 5.73
CA GLY A 53 8.92 3.14 6.58
C GLY A 53 7.56 3.84 6.77
N GLY A 54 7.59 5.04 7.34
CA GLY A 54 6.40 5.82 7.66
C GLY A 54 5.89 5.65 9.09
N LYS A 55 4.94 6.51 9.46
CA LYS A 55 4.39 6.58 10.83
C LYS A 55 3.38 5.48 11.15
N ARG A 56 2.91 4.73 10.16
CA ARG A 56 1.90 3.66 10.30
C ARG A 56 0.59 4.12 10.97
N LEU A 57 0.17 5.35 10.68
CA LEU A 57 -1.04 5.92 11.29
C LEU A 57 -2.31 5.15 10.86
N ARG A 58 -2.44 4.79 9.57
CA ARG A 58 -3.61 4.04 9.08
C ARG A 58 -3.73 2.66 9.74
N PRO A 59 -2.67 1.85 9.79
CA PRO A 59 -2.65 0.63 10.59
C PRO A 59 -2.99 0.86 12.06
N ALA A 60 -2.48 1.94 12.66
CA ALA A 60 -2.78 2.25 14.06
C ALA A 60 -4.26 2.56 14.28
N PHE A 61 -4.89 3.37 13.44
CA PHE A 61 -6.34 3.62 13.51
C PHE A 61 -7.16 2.33 13.40
N CYS A 62 -6.79 1.43 12.47
CA CYS A 62 -7.46 0.14 12.33
C CYS A 62 -7.29 -0.72 13.59
N TYR A 63 -6.07 -0.88 14.08
CA TYR A 63 -5.77 -1.70 15.27
C TYR A 63 -6.45 -1.16 16.53
N TRP A 64 -6.25 0.12 16.82
CA TRP A 64 -6.78 0.73 18.04
C TRP A 64 -8.29 0.96 17.99
N GLY A 65 -8.87 1.15 16.80
CA GLY A 65 -10.32 1.15 16.60
C GLY A 65 -10.94 -0.20 16.96
N HIS A 66 -10.32 -1.30 16.52
CA HIS A 66 -10.72 -2.64 16.94
C HIS A 66 -10.61 -2.83 18.47
N VAL A 67 -9.47 -2.45 19.05
CA VAL A 67 -9.26 -2.56 20.50
C VAL A 67 -10.31 -1.77 21.28
N ALA A 68 -10.65 -0.59 20.84
CA ALA A 68 -11.67 0.26 21.49
C ALA A 68 -13.08 -0.36 21.41
N ALA A 69 -13.41 -1.01 20.31
CA ALA A 69 -14.76 -1.57 20.08
C ALA A 69 -14.92 -2.99 20.63
N ALA A 70 -13.91 -3.83 20.52
CA ALA A 70 -14.00 -5.27 20.81
C ALA A 70 -12.99 -5.78 21.85
N GLY A 71 -12.18 -4.89 22.40
CA GLY A 71 -11.10 -5.26 23.33
C GLY A 71 -9.87 -5.83 22.64
N GLN A 72 -8.97 -6.38 23.43
CA GLN A 72 -7.69 -6.90 22.93
C GLN A 72 -7.91 -8.15 22.06
N PRO A 73 -7.27 -8.25 20.89
CA PRO A 73 -7.34 -9.45 20.07
C PRO A 73 -6.62 -10.61 20.76
N VAL A 74 -7.24 -11.81 20.73
CA VAL A 74 -6.63 -13.03 21.25
C VAL A 74 -5.39 -13.41 20.43
N ALA A 75 -5.47 -13.21 19.11
CA ALA A 75 -4.38 -13.42 18.16
C ALA A 75 -4.15 -12.16 17.33
N PRO A 76 -3.22 -11.27 17.73
CA PRO A 76 -3.04 -9.98 17.09
C PRO A 76 -2.52 -10.07 15.64
N SER A 77 -1.96 -11.22 15.24
CA SER A 77 -1.33 -11.40 13.92
C SER A 77 -2.28 -11.14 12.75
N GLY A 78 -3.53 -11.61 12.83
CA GLY A 78 -4.53 -11.38 11.80
C GLY A 78 -4.96 -9.92 11.69
N LEU A 79 -5.20 -9.28 12.83
CA LEU A 79 -5.54 -7.85 12.87
C LEU A 79 -4.38 -6.98 12.38
N LEU A 80 -3.13 -7.31 12.73
CA LEU A 80 -1.93 -6.61 12.23
C LEU A 80 -1.77 -6.77 10.71
N GLN A 81 -2.09 -7.95 10.16
CA GLN A 81 -2.08 -8.16 8.72
C GLN A 81 -3.18 -7.34 8.04
N ALA A 82 -4.42 -7.39 8.51
CA ALA A 82 -5.51 -6.59 8.00
C ALA A 82 -5.19 -5.09 8.08
N ALA A 83 -4.64 -4.62 9.20
CA ALA A 83 -4.20 -3.24 9.35
C ALA A 83 -3.05 -2.87 8.40
N GLY A 84 -2.08 -3.77 8.21
CA GLY A 84 -0.95 -3.59 7.29
C GLY A 84 -1.37 -3.42 5.83
N SER A 85 -2.47 -4.05 5.41
CA SER A 85 -3.02 -3.93 4.05
C SER A 85 -3.36 -2.49 3.65
N LEU A 86 -3.68 -1.64 4.63
CA LEU A 86 -3.99 -0.21 4.42
C LEU A 86 -2.77 0.59 3.94
N GLU A 87 -1.55 0.12 4.19
CA GLU A 87 -0.34 0.76 3.66
C GLU A 87 -0.18 0.50 2.17
N PHE A 88 -0.55 -0.69 1.67
CA PHE A 88 -0.58 -0.94 0.22
C PHE A 88 -1.60 -0.04 -0.47
N LEU A 89 -2.82 0.09 0.08
CA LEU A 89 -3.83 1.02 -0.44
C LEU A 89 -3.30 2.46 -0.46
N HIS A 90 -2.68 2.89 0.64
CA HIS A 90 -2.13 4.24 0.73
C HIS A 90 -1.02 4.48 -0.29
N VAL A 91 -0.10 3.54 -0.46
CA VAL A 91 1.02 3.69 -1.40
C VAL A 91 0.53 3.62 -2.84
N SER A 92 -0.47 2.78 -3.16
CA SER A 92 -1.15 2.79 -4.45
C SER A 92 -1.69 4.18 -4.79
N ALA A 93 -2.45 4.78 -3.86
CA ALA A 93 -2.97 6.12 -4.04
C ALA A 93 -1.86 7.16 -4.24
N LEU A 94 -0.75 7.08 -3.49
CA LEU A 94 0.39 7.99 -3.66
C LEU A 94 1.10 7.82 -5.01
N VAL A 95 1.24 6.59 -5.51
CA VAL A 95 1.87 6.32 -6.81
C VAL A 95 1.02 6.92 -7.94
N HIS A 96 -0.31 6.75 -7.90
CA HIS A 96 -1.21 7.35 -8.89
C HIS A 96 -1.29 8.88 -8.77
N ASP A 97 -1.30 9.40 -7.55
CA ASP A 97 -1.30 10.84 -7.27
C ASP A 97 -0.04 11.53 -7.83
N ASP A 98 1.15 10.92 -7.64
CA ASP A 98 2.39 11.41 -8.21
C ASP A 98 2.37 11.50 -9.76
N LEU A 99 1.62 10.63 -10.42
CA LEU A 99 1.41 10.68 -11.88
C LEU A 99 0.44 11.81 -12.26
N ILE A 100 -0.67 11.93 -11.54
CA ILE A 100 -1.69 12.96 -11.77
C ILE A 100 -1.10 14.36 -11.57
N ASP A 101 -0.33 14.54 -10.50
CA ASP A 101 0.29 15.83 -10.12
C ASP A 101 1.64 16.08 -10.79
N HIS A 102 2.13 15.16 -11.62
CA HIS A 102 3.48 15.22 -12.21
C HIS A 102 4.59 15.43 -11.19
N SER A 103 4.45 14.83 -10.00
CA SER A 103 5.41 14.98 -8.91
C SER A 103 6.67 14.16 -9.17
N ASN A 104 7.84 14.79 -9.17
CA ASN A 104 9.11 14.10 -9.44
C ASN A 104 9.67 13.35 -8.23
N THR A 105 9.25 13.71 -7.01
CA THR A 105 9.80 13.14 -5.77
C THR A 105 8.72 12.91 -4.73
N ARG A 106 8.88 11.86 -3.94
CA ARG A 106 8.02 11.54 -2.78
C ARG A 106 8.89 11.12 -1.59
N ARG A 107 8.74 11.80 -0.44
CA ARG A 107 9.48 11.50 0.79
C ARG A 107 11.01 11.47 0.61
N GLY A 108 11.55 12.33 -0.25
CA GLY A 108 12.99 12.40 -0.54
C GLY A 108 13.52 11.34 -1.52
N LEU A 109 12.65 10.47 -2.05
CA LEU A 109 12.96 9.51 -3.10
C LEU A 109 12.36 9.98 -4.45
N PRO A 110 12.88 9.53 -5.59
CA PRO A 110 12.18 9.69 -6.86
C PRO A 110 10.77 9.08 -6.78
N SER A 111 9.78 9.73 -7.42
CA SER A 111 8.47 9.11 -7.63
C SER A 111 8.58 7.86 -8.52
N ALA A 112 7.56 7.01 -8.53
CA ALA A 112 7.62 5.71 -9.20
C ALA A 112 7.94 5.86 -10.70
N HIS A 113 7.26 6.77 -11.40
CA HIS A 113 7.51 6.99 -12.83
C HIS A 113 8.94 7.48 -13.10
N ARG A 114 9.52 8.34 -12.25
CA ARG A 114 10.90 8.80 -12.41
C ARG A 114 11.91 7.69 -12.12
N ARG A 115 11.61 6.80 -11.16
CA ARG A 115 12.44 5.63 -10.88
C ARG A 115 12.50 4.69 -12.10
N PHE A 116 11.36 4.36 -12.70
CA PHE A 116 11.30 3.47 -13.85
C PHE A 116 11.83 4.10 -15.13
N GLU A 117 11.60 5.41 -15.34
CA GLU A 117 12.26 6.18 -16.40
C GLU A 117 13.80 6.05 -16.32
N ALA A 118 14.38 6.28 -15.14
CA ALA A 118 15.81 6.16 -14.93
C ALA A 118 16.31 4.73 -15.14
N ALA A 119 15.54 3.71 -14.72
CA ALA A 119 15.86 2.31 -14.96
C ALA A 119 15.87 1.97 -16.46
N HIS A 120 14.89 2.48 -17.23
CA HIS A 120 14.82 2.30 -18.68
C HIS A 120 16.04 2.91 -19.40
N VAL A 121 16.42 4.14 -19.03
CA VAL A 121 17.61 4.80 -19.56
C VAL A 121 18.88 3.98 -19.25
N THR A 122 19.02 3.50 -18.01
CA THR A 122 20.17 2.71 -17.58
C THR A 122 20.27 1.37 -18.33
N ALA A 123 19.12 0.76 -18.63
CA ALA A 123 19.04 -0.49 -19.37
C ALA A 123 19.17 -0.32 -20.90
N HIS A 124 19.31 0.91 -21.38
CA HIS A 124 19.33 1.25 -22.82
C HIS A 124 18.09 0.70 -23.56
N GLY A 125 16.90 0.81 -22.93
CA GLY A 125 15.64 0.35 -23.51
C GLY A 125 15.21 1.16 -24.74
N ASP A 126 14.45 0.56 -25.62
CA ASP A 126 13.94 1.18 -26.83
C ASP A 126 12.73 2.08 -26.52
N GLY A 127 12.54 3.15 -27.28
CA GLY A 127 11.41 4.07 -27.19
C GLY A 127 11.56 5.16 -26.13
N SER A 128 10.43 5.70 -25.68
CA SER A 128 10.40 6.80 -24.70
C SER A 128 10.57 6.27 -23.28
N ALA A 129 11.66 6.63 -22.62
CA ALA A 129 11.88 6.31 -21.22
C ALA A 129 10.82 6.94 -20.29
N GLU A 130 10.39 8.17 -20.59
CA GLU A 130 9.34 8.83 -19.83
C GLU A 130 8.02 8.05 -19.91
N GLN A 131 7.60 7.66 -21.11
CA GLN A 131 6.38 6.87 -21.29
C GLN A 131 6.48 5.52 -20.58
N PHE A 132 7.61 4.82 -20.70
CA PHE A 132 7.86 3.58 -19.97
C PHE A 132 7.72 3.78 -18.45
N GLY A 133 8.29 4.87 -17.94
CA GLY A 133 8.18 5.22 -16.52
C GLY A 133 6.73 5.40 -16.08
N PHE A 134 5.92 6.12 -16.86
CA PHE A 134 4.49 6.31 -16.60
C PHE A 134 3.73 4.97 -16.63
N ASP A 135 3.91 4.17 -17.67
CA ASP A 135 3.19 2.91 -17.85
C ASP A 135 3.46 1.94 -16.71
N VAL A 136 4.73 1.77 -16.31
CA VAL A 136 5.09 0.86 -15.22
C VAL A 136 4.63 1.41 -13.86
N ALA A 137 4.61 2.72 -13.67
CA ALA A 137 4.10 3.31 -12.42
C ALA A 137 2.58 3.13 -12.27
N ILE A 138 1.79 3.24 -13.34
CA ILE A 138 0.35 2.91 -13.32
C ILE A 138 0.16 1.46 -12.87
N LEU A 139 0.88 0.52 -13.51
CA LEU A 139 0.78 -0.91 -13.20
C LEU A 139 1.25 -1.24 -11.78
N LEU A 140 2.27 -0.55 -11.27
CA LEU A 140 2.68 -0.67 -9.86
C LEU A 140 1.56 -0.21 -8.91
N GLY A 141 0.92 0.92 -9.21
CA GLY A 141 -0.20 1.43 -8.42
C GLY A 141 -1.37 0.43 -8.38
N ASP A 142 -1.72 -0.17 -9.53
CA ASP A 142 -2.76 -1.19 -9.63
C ASP A 142 -2.38 -2.46 -8.86
N LEU A 143 -1.14 -2.91 -8.97
CA LEU A 143 -0.64 -4.08 -8.25
C LEU A 143 -0.72 -3.88 -6.73
N LEU A 144 -0.32 -2.72 -6.24
CA LEU A 144 -0.44 -2.36 -4.82
C LEU A 144 -1.91 -2.32 -4.36
N LEU A 145 -2.82 -1.83 -5.19
CA LEU A 145 -4.26 -1.84 -4.90
C LEU A 145 -4.80 -3.27 -4.80
N MET A 146 -4.41 -4.15 -5.72
CA MET A 146 -4.77 -5.58 -5.68
C MET A 146 -4.19 -6.27 -4.44
N TRP A 147 -2.92 -6.02 -4.12
CA TRP A 147 -2.28 -6.57 -2.92
C TRP A 147 -2.87 -6.07 -1.61
N SER A 148 -3.37 -4.83 -1.58
CA SER A 148 -4.14 -4.34 -0.43
C SER A 148 -5.35 -5.24 -0.16
N SER A 149 -6.13 -5.57 -1.20
CA SER A 149 -7.28 -6.47 -1.08
C SER A 149 -6.86 -7.90 -0.69
N GLN A 150 -5.84 -8.44 -1.35
CA GLN A 150 -5.35 -9.79 -1.11
C GLN A 150 -4.84 -9.95 0.33
N MET A 151 -4.02 -9.00 0.81
CA MET A 151 -3.49 -9.03 2.17
C MET A 151 -4.60 -8.88 3.22
N PHE A 152 -5.63 -8.04 2.94
CA PHE A 152 -6.78 -7.86 3.82
C PHE A 152 -7.63 -9.14 3.91
N THR A 153 -8.02 -9.70 2.76
CA THR A 153 -8.93 -10.86 2.70
C THR A 153 -8.26 -12.17 3.13
N SER A 154 -6.94 -12.26 3.04
CA SER A 154 -6.15 -13.41 3.54
C SER A 154 -5.74 -13.29 5.00
N ALA A 155 -6.16 -12.22 5.70
CA ALA A 155 -5.83 -12.07 7.11
C ALA A 155 -6.44 -13.19 7.96
N PRO A 156 -5.67 -13.85 8.84
CA PRO A 156 -6.17 -14.93 9.68
C PRO A 156 -6.97 -14.37 10.87
N VAL A 157 -8.18 -13.91 10.56
CA VAL A 157 -9.22 -13.47 11.50
C VAL A 157 -10.45 -14.34 11.31
N GLU A 158 -11.38 -14.31 12.29
CA GLU A 158 -12.63 -15.06 12.20
C GLU A 158 -13.43 -14.66 10.94
N ALA A 159 -13.95 -15.65 10.21
CA ALA A 159 -14.62 -15.46 8.93
C ALA A 159 -15.77 -14.45 8.98
N ASP A 160 -16.57 -14.49 10.03
CA ASP A 160 -17.72 -13.57 10.21
C ASP A 160 -17.27 -12.12 10.40
N ARG A 161 -16.15 -11.90 11.09
CA ARG A 161 -15.57 -10.56 11.27
C ARG A 161 -14.97 -10.03 9.97
N LEU A 162 -14.30 -10.89 9.24
CA LEU A 162 -13.76 -10.53 7.92
C LEU A 162 -14.90 -10.20 6.95
N ALA A 163 -15.95 -11.03 6.90
CA ALA A 163 -17.13 -10.80 6.07
C ALA A 163 -17.82 -9.49 6.40
N ALA A 164 -17.91 -9.11 7.68
CA ALA A 164 -18.48 -7.83 8.10
C ALA A 164 -17.58 -6.62 7.76
N ALA A 165 -16.25 -6.80 7.70
CA ALA A 165 -15.30 -5.74 7.45
C ALA A 165 -15.10 -5.45 5.94
N ILE A 166 -15.26 -6.46 5.06
CA ILE A 166 -15.08 -6.30 3.60
C ILE A 166 -15.92 -5.16 3.01
N PRO A 167 -17.24 -5.04 3.26
CA PRO A 167 -18.02 -3.95 2.69
C PRO A 167 -17.55 -2.55 3.13
N LEU A 168 -17.05 -2.42 4.36
CA LEU A 168 -16.49 -1.15 4.85
C LEU A 168 -15.15 -0.83 4.18
N PHE A 169 -14.31 -1.84 3.96
CA PHE A 169 -13.05 -1.69 3.24
C PHE A 169 -13.29 -1.29 1.77
N ASP A 170 -14.31 -1.88 1.12
CA ASP A 170 -14.71 -1.56 -0.25
C ASP A 170 -15.28 -0.14 -0.36
N ALA A 171 -16.14 0.27 0.57
CA ALA A 171 -16.68 1.62 0.63
C ALA A 171 -15.56 2.66 0.79
N MET A 172 -14.63 2.45 1.71
CA MET A 172 -13.48 3.34 1.92
C MET A 172 -12.64 3.51 0.64
N ARG A 173 -12.36 2.44 -0.09
CA ARG A 173 -11.61 2.51 -1.36
C ARG A 173 -12.35 3.30 -2.43
N THR A 174 -13.67 3.09 -2.53
CA THR A 174 -14.53 3.83 -3.43
C THR A 174 -14.53 5.33 -3.09
N GLU A 175 -14.71 5.67 -1.82
CA GLU A 175 -14.73 7.06 -1.36
C GLU A 175 -13.42 7.79 -1.63
N VAL A 176 -12.27 7.16 -1.35
CA VAL A 176 -10.94 7.73 -1.62
C VAL A 176 -10.76 8.00 -3.12
N THR A 177 -11.12 7.03 -3.97
CA THR A 177 -11.00 7.17 -5.42
C THR A 177 -11.93 8.26 -5.97
N CYS A 178 -13.18 8.29 -5.53
CA CYS A 178 -14.13 9.35 -5.92
C CYS A 178 -13.66 10.72 -5.43
N GLY A 179 -13.08 10.80 -4.23
CA GLY A 179 -12.49 12.03 -3.70
C GLY A 179 -11.39 12.57 -4.60
N GLN A 180 -10.50 11.71 -5.09
CA GLN A 180 -9.44 12.10 -6.03
C GLN A 180 -10.03 12.60 -7.38
N VAL A 181 -11.09 11.95 -7.89
CA VAL A 181 -11.77 12.42 -9.11
C VAL A 181 -12.35 13.81 -8.90
N LEU A 182 -12.97 14.08 -7.75
CA LEU A 182 -13.52 15.39 -7.42
C LEU A 182 -12.42 16.47 -7.32
N ASP A 183 -11.27 16.11 -6.75
CA ASP A 183 -10.13 17.03 -6.66
C ASP A 183 -9.62 17.43 -8.04
N VAL A 184 -9.35 16.46 -8.92
CA VAL A 184 -8.93 16.70 -10.32
C VAL A 184 -9.97 17.52 -11.08
N THR A 185 -11.27 17.22 -10.90
CA THR A 185 -12.37 17.96 -11.55
C THR A 185 -12.40 19.42 -11.08
N SER A 186 -12.24 19.64 -9.78
CA SER A 186 -12.21 20.97 -9.18
C SER A 186 -11.02 21.79 -9.69
N GLN A 187 -9.83 21.19 -9.76
CA GLN A 187 -8.62 21.83 -10.30
C GLN A 187 -8.77 22.22 -11.77
N SER A 188 -9.54 21.47 -12.56
CA SER A 188 -9.80 21.76 -13.98
C SER A 188 -10.89 22.84 -14.21
N GLY A 189 -11.50 23.34 -13.15
CA GLY A 189 -12.59 24.32 -13.25
C GLY A 189 -13.91 23.76 -13.78
N MET A 190 -14.09 22.43 -13.71
CA MET A 190 -15.30 21.72 -14.15
C MET A 190 -16.34 21.53 -13.03
N ALA A 191 -16.04 21.98 -11.81
CA ALA A 191 -16.93 21.90 -10.64
C ALA A 191 -17.58 23.23 -10.34
#